data_a5e0b02575446ab65ecd4932e05df85f
#
_entry.id   a5e0b02575446ab65ecd4932e05df85f
#
_cell.length_a   1.000
_cell.length_b   1.000
_cell.length_c   1.000
_cell.angle_alpha   90.00
_cell.angle_beta   90.00
_cell.angle_gamma   90.00
#
_symmetry.space_group_name_H-M   'P 1'
#
loop_
_entity.id
_entity.type
_entity.pdbx_description
1 polymer ?
#
loop_
_entity_poly.entity_id
_entity_poly.type
_entity_poly.pdbx_seq_one_letter_code
_entity_poly.pdbx_strand_id
1 'polypeptide(L)'
;LLEQRGAEPEIVRSPAEWAGQSPDLLFLDIERGGPEVRAAREAFGLACEIVALVDQSSFELLLPALAAGVGDYLFLPLNPEEVGLRWARHISGRGGTRARRSGLHGDLALEFTSRPDLLQTVIAEVVEACERLAFAGPRATLNLRVALGEALANAILYGNRQDPEKHVHVQAELRPGEVVVTVTDEGEGFDPSSVADPTLPENRGRSHGRGLFLLRKLADEVRFNEVGNAVTLVLRG
;
A
#
# COMPACT_ATOMS: atom_id res chain seq x y z
N LEU A 1 8.82 -11.96 15.75
CA LEU A 1 9.26 -11.04 14.69
C LEU A 1 9.20 -9.58 15.15
N LEU A 2 8.09 -9.14 15.75
CA LEU A 2 7.92 -7.77 16.25
C LEU A 2 8.85 -7.46 17.43
N GLU A 3 8.95 -8.36 18.40
CA GLU A 3 9.88 -8.25 19.54
C GLU A 3 11.34 -8.13 19.09
N GLN A 4 11.73 -8.89 18.06
CA GLN A 4 13.07 -8.79 17.46
C GLN A 4 13.37 -7.42 16.84
N ARG A 5 12.34 -6.60 16.62
CA ARG A 5 12.42 -5.24 16.07
C ARG A 5 12.16 -4.15 17.10
N GLY A 6 12.20 -4.50 18.39
CA GLY A 6 12.07 -3.55 19.50
C GLY A 6 10.64 -3.13 19.83
N ALA A 7 9.63 -3.86 19.34
CA ALA A 7 8.25 -3.65 19.74
C ALA A 7 7.92 -4.42 21.04
N GLU A 8 7.01 -3.87 21.82
CA GLU A 8 6.40 -4.53 22.98
C GLU A 8 4.95 -4.92 22.62
N PRO A 9 4.73 -6.10 21.96
CA PRO A 9 3.41 -6.48 21.51
C PRO A 9 2.53 -6.93 22.68
N GLU A 10 1.31 -6.45 22.71
CA GLU A 10 0.26 -6.90 23.60
C GLU A 10 -0.92 -7.40 22.78
N ILE A 11 -1.51 -8.51 23.19
CA ILE A 11 -2.65 -9.11 22.49
C ILE A 11 -3.90 -8.89 23.33
N VAL A 12 -4.89 -8.22 22.75
CA VAL A 12 -6.22 -8.02 23.32
C VAL A 12 -7.29 -8.57 22.40
N ARG A 13 -8.39 -9.06 22.96
CA ARG A 13 -9.51 -9.61 22.16
C ARG A 13 -10.43 -8.54 21.60
N SER A 14 -10.45 -7.38 22.27
CA SER A 14 -11.23 -6.24 21.81
C SER A 14 -10.58 -4.93 22.25
N PRO A 15 -10.84 -3.80 21.59
CA PRO A 15 -10.36 -2.49 22.03
C PRO A 15 -10.80 -2.11 23.45
N ALA A 16 -11.95 -2.63 23.92
CA ALA A 16 -12.48 -2.38 25.26
C ALA A 16 -11.66 -3.05 26.38
N GLU A 17 -10.87 -4.06 26.08
CA GLU A 17 -9.98 -4.74 27.05
C GLU A 17 -8.66 -3.99 27.26
N TRP A 18 -8.36 -3.01 26.43
CA TRP A 18 -7.14 -2.22 26.54
C TRP A 18 -7.22 -1.25 27.70
N ALA A 19 -6.34 -1.42 28.68
CA ALA A 19 -6.29 -0.57 29.88
C ALA A 19 -5.11 0.42 29.88
N GLY A 20 -4.28 0.41 28.84
CA GLY A 20 -3.08 1.22 28.71
C GLY A 20 -3.30 2.57 28.02
N GLN A 21 -2.19 3.23 27.69
CA GLN A 21 -2.21 4.39 26.77
C GLN A 21 -2.55 3.92 25.37
N SER A 22 -3.06 4.84 24.51
CA SER A 22 -3.32 4.52 23.12
C SER A 22 -2.06 3.94 22.45
N PRO A 23 -2.15 2.77 21.81
CA PRO A 23 -1.00 2.19 21.12
C PRO A 23 -0.60 3.04 19.90
N ASP A 24 0.69 3.07 19.57
CA ASP A 24 1.17 3.72 18.35
C ASP A 24 0.69 2.97 17.10
N LEU A 25 0.64 1.64 17.19
CA LEU A 25 0.27 0.75 16.08
C LEU A 25 -0.62 -0.39 16.58
N LEU A 26 -1.73 -0.61 15.92
CA LEU A 26 -2.69 -1.67 16.18
C LEU A 26 -2.79 -2.61 14.97
N PHE A 27 -2.51 -3.89 15.16
CA PHE A 27 -2.87 -4.94 14.22
C PHE A 27 -4.27 -5.44 14.55
N LEU A 28 -5.22 -5.21 13.66
CA LEU A 28 -6.63 -5.51 13.85
C LEU A 28 -7.09 -6.61 12.90
N ASP A 29 -7.48 -7.74 13.44
CA ASP A 29 -8.17 -8.78 12.66
C ASP A 29 -9.58 -8.29 12.30
N ILE A 30 -9.91 -8.29 11.01
CA ILE A 30 -11.18 -7.80 10.51
C ILE A 30 -12.04 -8.95 9.98
N GLU A 31 -13.12 -9.22 10.68
CA GLU A 31 -14.12 -10.23 10.30
C GLU A 31 -15.33 -9.62 9.57
N ARG A 32 -15.61 -8.34 9.80
CA ARG A 32 -16.74 -7.60 9.23
C ARG A 32 -16.32 -6.30 8.53
N GLY A 33 -15.04 -6.01 8.52
CA GLY A 33 -14.45 -4.84 7.87
C GLY A 33 -14.62 -3.53 8.64
N GLY A 34 -15.42 -2.59 8.11
CA GLY A 34 -15.54 -1.25 8.68
C GLY A 34 -15.99 -1.12 10.14
N PRO A 35 -16.89 -1.95 10.69
CA PRO A 35 -17.35 -1.83 12.08
C PRO A 35 -16.24 -1.96 13.12
N GLU A 36 -15.33 -2.95 12.98
CA GLU A 36 -14.23 -3.17 13.91
C GLU A 36 -13.25 -1.99 13.88
N VAL A 37 -12.97 -1.46 12.69
CA VAL A 37 -12.11 -0.29 12.51
C VAL A 37 -12.69 0.94 13.18
N ARG A 38 -13.99 1.19 13.02
CA ARG A 38 -14.66 2.31 13.71
C ARG A 38 -14.58 2.19 15.21
N ALA A 39 -14.84 0.99 15.76
CA ALA A 39 -14.71 0.73 17.20
C ALA A 39 -13.28 0.99 17.71
N ALA A 40 -12.26 0.56 16.96
CA ALA A 40 -10.87 0.82 17.29
C ALA A 40 -10.55 2.33 17.22
N ARG A 41 -11.08 3.05 16.23
CA ARG A 41 -10.92 4.51 16.12
C ARG A 41 -11.59 5.28 17.25
N GLU A 42 -12.75 4.84 17.70
CA GLU A 42 -13.43 5.41 18.87
C GLU A 42 -12.63 5.19 20.15
N ALA A 43 -12.02 4.01 20.31
CA ALA A 43 -11.25 3.68 21.51
C ALA A 43 -9.87 4.37 21.53
N PHE A 44 -9.14 4.42 20.43
CA PHE A 44 -7.73 4.82 20.37
C PHE A 44 -7.47 6.15 19.65
N GLY A 45 -8.48 6.70 18.98
CA GLY A 45 -8.36 7.97 18.25
C GLY A 45 -7.58 7.86 16.92
N LEU A 46 -7.29 9.03 16.35
CA LEU A 46 -6.65 9.13 15.03
C LEU A 46 -5.13 8.96 15.07
N ALA A 47 -4.50 9.12 16.23
CA ALA A 47 -3.04 8.99 16.40
C ALA A 47 -2.57 7.52 16.34
N CYS A 48 -3.42 6.57 16.72
CA CYS A 48 -3.14 5.16 16.60
C CYS A 48 -3.18 4.73 15.14
N GLU A 49 -2.10 4.18 14.62
CA GLU A 49 -2.10 3.60 13.28
C GLU A 49 -2.74 2.21 13.30
N ILE A 50 -3.64 1.93 12.37
CA ILE A 50 -4.34 0.65 12.29
C ILE A 50 -3.90 -0.09 11.04
N VAL A 51 -3.37 -1.30 11.22
CA VAL A 51 -3.07 -2.26 10.17
C VAL A 51 -4.11 -3.38 10.23
N ALA A 52 -4.92 -3.53 9.18
CA ALA A 52 -5.90 -4.60 9.10
C ALA A 52 -5.23 -5.94 8.79
N LEU A 53 -5.57 -6.97 9.53
CA LEU A 53 -5.27 -8.36 9.19
C LEU A 53 -6.48 -8.91 8.44
N VAL A 54 -6.28 -9.36 7.21
CA VAL A 54 -7.36 -9.76 6.30
C VAL A 54 -7.15 -11.19 5.84
N ASP A 55 -8.14 -12.05 6.06
CA ASP A 55 -8.13 -13.38 5.42
C ASP A 55 -8.24 -13.22 3.90
N GLN A 56 -7.53 -14.05 3.15
CA GLN A 56 -7.54 -14.01 1.69
C GLN A 56 -8.91 -14.25 1.08
N SER A 57 -9.74 -15.09 1.74
CA SER A 57 -11.10 -15.38 1.30
C SER A 57 -12.07 -14.22 1.57
N SER A 58 -11.65 -13.23 2.36
CA SER A 58 -12.46 -12.10 2.84
C SER A 58 -11.89 -10.75 2.39
N PHE A 59 -11.17 -10.73 1.27
CA PHE A 59 -10.51 -9.50 0.77
C PHE A 59 -11.52 -8.38 0.48
N GLU A 60 -12.79 -8.68 0.21
CA GLU A 60 -13.87 -7.70 0.02
C GLU A 60 -14.12 -6.83 1.27
N LEU A 61 -13.69 -7.30 2.46
CA LEU A 61 -13.75 -6.52 3.70
C LEU A 61 -12.69 -5.42 3.77
N LEU A 62 -11.64 -5.52 2.95
CA LEU A 62 -10.55 -4.56 2.94
C LEU A 62 -11.01 -3.16 2.54
N LEU A 63 -11.80 -3.01 1.47
CA LEU A 63 -12.29 -1.69 1.03
C LEU A 63 -13.15 -0.98 2.08
N PRO A 64 -14.14 -1.64 2.74
CA PRO A 64 -14.84 -1.05 3.86
C PRO A 64 -13.94 -0.69 5.06
N ALA A 65 -12.90 -1.49 5.35
CA ALA A 65 -11.96 -1.21 6.42
C ALA A 65 -11.09 0.02 6.11
N LEU A 66 -10.58 0.13 4.89
CA LEU A 66 -9.82 1.29 4.43
C LEU A 66 -10.69 2.56 4.45
N ALA A 67 -11.94 2.48 4.00
CA ALA A 67 -12.89 3.58 4.06
C ALA A 67 -13.23 4.00 5.51
N ALA A 68 -13.09 3.09 6.48
CA ALA A 68 -13.27 3.37 7.90
C ALA A 68 -12.00 3.91 8.59
N GLY A 69 -10.87 4.04 7.86
CA GLY A 69 -9.67 4.69 8.35
C GLY A 69 -8.52 3.74 8.72
N VAL A 70 -8.49 2.54 8.17
CA VAL A 70 -7.28 1.68 8.21
C VAL A 70 -6.16 2.36 7.44
N GLY A 71 -4.98 2.44 8.02
CA GLY A 71 -3.80 3.04 7.38
C GLY A 71 -3.05 2.08 6.46
N ASP A 72 -3.10 0.78 6.79
CA ASP A 72 -2.41 -0.27 6.03
C ASP A 72 -3.06 -1.64 6.28
N TYR A 73 -2.65 -2.69 5.58
CA TYR A 73 -3.21 -4.04 5.73
C TYR A 73 -2.17 -5.14 5.48
N LEU A 74 -2.44 -6.34 5.99
CA LEU A 74 -1.69 -7.56 5.75
C LEU A 74 -2.65 -8.71 5.48
N PHE A 75 -2.32 -9.55 4.51
CA PHE A 75 -3.09 -10.78 4.28
C PHE A 75 -2.60 -11.93 5.16
N LEU A 76 -3.57 -12.72 5.64
CA LEU A 76 -3.31 -13.97 6.33
C LEU A 76 -3.22 -15.14 5.30
N PRO A 77 -2.33 -16.12 5.50
CA PRO A 77 -1.28 -16.16 6.52
C PRO A 77 -0.20 -15.10 6.30
N LEU A 78 0.38 -14.59 7.39
CA LEU A 78 1.38 -13.53 7.34
C LEU A 78 2.65 -13.97 6.59
N ASN A 79 3.09 -13.15 5.65
CA ASN A 79 4.41 -13.28 5.03
C ASN A 79 5.42 -12.42 5.83
N PRO A 80 6.51 -12.99 6.37
CA PRO A 80 7.51 -12.27 7.15
C PRO A 80 8.15 -11.09 6.39
N GLU A 81 8.36 -11.21 5.08
CA GLU A 81 8.93 -10.12 4.26
C GLU A 81 7.96 -8.96 4.15
N GLU A 82 6.67 -9.25 3.89
CA GLU A 82 5.62 -8.27 3.82
C GLU A 82 5.40 -7.56 5.17
N VAL A 83 5.37 -8.31 6.27
CA VAL A 83 5.34 -7.73 7.63
C VAL A 83 6.54 -6.82 7.85
N GLY A 84 7.74 -7.25 7.44
CA GLY A 84 8.95 -6.45 7.56
C GLY A 84 8.90 -5.14 6.79
N LEU A 85 8.37 -5.16 5.57
CA LEU A 85 8.17 -3.98 4.74
C LEU A 85 7.20 -2.99 5.40
N ARG A 86 6.03 -3.48 5.82
CA ARG A 86 5.00 -2.64 6.43
C ARG A 86 5.44 -2.10 7.79
N TRP A 87 6.16 -2.88 8.57
CA TRP A 87 6.79 -2.41 9.80
C TRP A 87 7.79 -1.28 9.56
N ALA A 88 8.64 -1.39 8.54
CA ALA A 88 9.59 -0.34 8.18
C ALA A 88 8.89 0.99 7.85
N ARG A 89 7.68 0.95 7.29
CA ARG A 89 6.85 2.14 7.03
C ARG A 89 6.50 2.93 8.29
N HIS A 90 6.26 2.25 9.40
CA HIS A 90 5.80 2.89 10.64
C HIS A 90 6.94 3.41 11.51
N ILE A 91 8.16 2.89 11.35
CA ILE A 91 9.30 3.26 12.21
C ILE A 91 10.21 4.30 11.57
N SER A 92 10.27 4.35 10.24
CA SER A 92 11.26 5.15 9.52
C SER A 92 10.81 6.59 9.35
N GLY A 93 11.62 7.51 9.88
CA GLY A 93 11.50 8.92 9.59
C GLY A 93 11.82 9.25 8.12
N ARG A 94 11.51 10.47 7.72
CA ARG A 94 11.62 11.00 6.35
C ARG A 94 12.99 10.73 5.72
N GLY A 95 13.02 9.78 4.78
CA GLY A 95 14.18 9.50 3.93
C GLY A 95 14.26 10.43 2.71
N GLY A 96 15.44 10.57 2.13
CA GLY A 96 15.65 11.45 0.98
C GLY A 96 15.09 10.87 -0.32
N THR A 97 14.02 11.48 -0.80
CA THR A 97 13.47 11.24 -2.13
C THR A 97 13.87 12.40 -3.04
N ARG A 98 14.34 12.12 -4.24
CA ARG A 98 14.66 13.15 -5.24
C ARG A 98 13.42 13.41 -6.09
N ALA A 99 12.64 14.44 -5.74
CA ALA A 99 11.48 14.86 -6.50
C ALA A 99 11.89 15.84 -7.59
N ARG A 100 11.55 15.56 -8.85
CA ARG A 100 11.55 16.53 -9.93
C ARG A 100 10.12 16.83 -10.32
N ARG A 101 9.71 18.10 -10.16
CA ARG A 101 8.44 18.59 -10.69
C ARG A 101 8.74 19.24 -12.04
N SER A 102 8.16 18.69 -13.12
CA SER A 102 8.30 19.29 -14.44
C SER A 102 6.91 19.45 -15.07
N GLY A 103 6.60 20.65 -15.55
CA GLY A 103 5.47 20.90 -16.42
C GLY A 103 4.40 21.83 -15.87
N LEU A 104 3.75 22.55 -16.80
CA LEU A 104 2.62 23.45 -16.55
C LEU A 104 1.29 22.70 -16.25
N HIS A 105 1.29 21.35 -16.27
CA HIS A 105 0.11 20.48 -16.18
C HIS A 105 0.14 19.51 -15.01
N GLY A 106 0.98 19.75 -14.01
CA GLY A 106 0.96 18.94 -12.79
C GLY A 106 1.70 17.60 -12.87
N ASP A 107 2.57 17.39 -13.85
CA ASP A 107 3.38 16.17 -13.95
C ASP A 107 4.38 16.09 -12.79
N LEU A 108 4.46 14.92 -12.18
CA LEU A 108 5.39 14.60 -11.10
C LEU A 108 6.28 13.45 -11.52
N ALA A 109 7.60 13.60 -11.35
CA ALA A 109 8.55 12.52 -11.51
C ALA A 109 9.37 12.37 -10.23
N LEU A 110 9.41 11.16 -9.68
CA LEU A 110 10.16 10.80 -8.49
C LEU A 110 11.14 9.68 -8.85
N GLU A 111 12.34 9.76 -8.30
CA GLU A 111 13.35 8.72 -8.37
C GLU A 111 13.90 8.49 -6.96
N PHE A 112 13.99 7.25 -6.53
CA PHE A 112 14.49 6.89 -5.21
C PHE A 112 15.10 5.50 -5.22
N THR A 113 16.03 5.25 -4.29
CA THR A 113 16.65 3.94 -4.10
C THR A 113 15.63 2.92 -3.58
N SER A 114 15.84 1.64 -3.88
CA SER A 114 14.92 0.54 -3.59
C SER A 114 14.84 0.20 -2.09
N ARG A 115 14.48 1.19 -1.29
CA ARG A 115 14.39 1.13 0.17
C ARG A 115 12.94 1.16 0.63
N PRO A 116 12.50 0.18 1.45
CA PRO A 116 11.14 0.10 1.95
C PRO A 116 10.67 1.30 2.77
N ASP A 117 11.58 1.96 3.50
CA ASP A 117 11.28 3.11 4.34
C ASP A 117 10.90 4.37 3.55
N LEU A 118 11.21 4.44 2.25
CA LEU A 118 10.85 5.57 1.39
C LEU A 118 9.40 5.49 0.85
N LEU A 119 8.77 4.36 0.96
CA LEU A 119 7.50 4.06 0.31
C LEU A 119 6.38 5.03 0.73
N GLN A 120 6.24 5.32 2.05
CA GLN A 120 5.22 6.26 2.53
C GLN A 120 5.48 7.70 2.07
N THR A 121 6.75 8.11 2.01
CA THR A 121 7.13 9.43 1.50
C THR A 121 6.71 9.59 0.05
N VAL A 122 6.97 8.58 -0.79
CA VAL A 122 6.60 8.58 -2.21
C VAL A 122 5.08 8.60 -2.39
N ILE A 123 4.35 7.77 -1.65
CA ILE A 123 2.88 7.76 -1.69
C ILE A 123 2.33 9.14 -1.28
N ALA A 124 2.85 9.73 -0.20
CA ALA A 124 2.39 11.04 0.29
C ALA A 124 2.63 12.14 -0.76
N GLU A 125 3.78 12.16 -1.42
CA GLU A 125 4.10 13.14 -2.48
C GLU A 125 3.14 13.06 -3.66
N VAL A 126 2.82 11.85 -4.13
CA VAL A 126 1.88 11.65 -5.24
C VAL A 126 0.46 12.05 -4.83
N VAL A 127 0.00 11.59 -3.67
CA VAL A 127 -1.35 11.90 -3.16
C VAL A 127 -1.53 13.39 -2.92
N GLU A 128 -0.56 14.06 -2.29
CA GLU A 128 -0.60 15.50 -2.07
C GLU A 128 -0.61 16.29 -3.39
N ALA A 129 0.10 15.81 -4.40
CA ALA A 129 0.04 16.42 -5.73
C ALA A 129 -1.36 16.28 -6.36
N CYS A 130 -2.01 15.13 -6.21
CA CYS A 130 -3.38 14.89 -6.65
C CYS A 130 -4.38 15.79 -5.91
N GLU A 131 -4.26 15.93 -4.60
CA GLU A 131 -5.15 16.77 -3.78
C GLU A 131 -5.05 18.26 -4.18
N ARG A 132 -3.85 18.75 -4.46
CA ARG A 132 -3.64 20.14 -4.94
C ARG A 132 -4.34 20.44 -6.26
N LEU A 133 -4.52 19.44 -7.11
CA LEU A 133 -5.18 19.56 -8.42
C LEU A 133 -6.68 19.19 -8.37
N ALA A 134 -7.23 19.00 -7.16
CA ALA A 134 -8.61 18.54 -6.98
C ALA A 134 -8.95 17.34 -7.85
N PHE A 135 -8.03 16.38 -7.90
CA PHE A 135 -8.11 15.20 -8.77
C PHE A 135 -9.40 14.42 -8.54
N ALA A 136 -9.77 14.16 -7.26
CA ALA A 136 -10.84 13.23 -6.98
C ALA A 136 -11.41 13.37 -5.56
N GLY A 137 -12.57 12.73 -5.36
CA GLY A 137 -13.14 12.55 -4.04
C GLY A 137 -12.35 11.56 -3.16
N PRO A 138 -12.73 11.45 -1.86
CA PRO A 138 -11.99 10.65 -0.87
C PRO A 138 -11.79 9.19 -1.27
N ARG A 139 -12.75 8.60 -1.99
CA ARG A 139 -12.68 7.20 -2.44
C ARG A 139 -11.58 6.98 -3.47
N ALA A 140 -11.48 7.83 -4.48
CA ALA A 140 -10.47 7.69 -5.53
C ALA A 140 -9.08 7.97 -4.98
N THR A 141 -8.93 8.94 -4.07
CA THR A 141 -7.68 9.20 -3.35
C THR A 141 -7.25 7.98 -2.51
N LEU A 142 -8.20 7.31 -1.84
CA LEU A 142 -7.91 6.09 -1.09
C LEU A 142 -7.46 4.95 -2.01
N ASN A 143 -8.18 4.74 -3.12
CA ASN A 143 -7.83 3.72 -4.10
C ASN A 143 -6.43 3.96 -4.68
N LEU A 144 -6.10 5.22 -5.01
CA LEU A 144 -4.77 5.60 -5.47
C LEU A 144 -3.70 5.27 -4.44
N ARG A 145 -3.90 5.65 -3.18
CA ARG A 145 -2.95 5.38 -2.09
C ARG A 145 -2.62 3.89 -1.97
N VAL A 146 -3.65 3.04 -2.00
CA VAL A 146 -3.49 1.58 -1.86
C VAL A 146 -2.86 0.98 -3.11
N ALA A 147 -3.37 1.32 -4.31
CA ALA A 147 -2.83 0.79 -5.56
C ALA A 147 -1.37 1.20 -5.77
N LEU A 148 -1.04 2.47 -5.52
CA LEU A 148 0.35 2.93 -5.60
C LEU A 148 1.24 2.21 -4.57
N GLY A 149 0.74 2.01 -3.35
CA GLY A 149 1.45 1.25 -2.31
C GLY A 149 1.80 -0.17 -2.74
N GLU A 150 0.87 -0.88 -3.37
CA GLU A 150 1.11 -2.22 -3.92
C GLU A 150 2.09 -2.21 -5.09
N ALA A 151 1.95 -1.26 -6.02
CA ALA A 151 2.87 -1.14 -7.15
C ALA A 151 4.31 -0.88 -6.69
N LEU A 152 4.50 0.04 -5.72
CA LEU A 152 5.79 0.35 -5.13
C LEU A 152 6.37 -0.82 -4.34
N ALA A 153 5.53 -1.52 -3.55
CA ALA A 153 5.97 -2.72 -2.83
C ALA A 153 6.45 -3.81 -3.79
N ASN A 154 5.72 -4.04 -4.89
CA ASN A 154 6.12 -4.99 -5.92
C ASN A 154 7.46 -4.60 -6.56
N ALA A 155 7.65 -3.34 -6.93
CA ALA A 155 8.90 -2.83 -7.50
C ALA A 155 10.09 -2.99 -6.55
N ILE A 156 9.91 -2.66 -5.26
CA ILE A 156 10.99 -2.75 -4.26
C ILE A 156 11.31 -4.20 -3.90
N LEU A 157 10.28 -5.01 -3.55
CA LEU A 157 10.49 -6.36 -3.00
C LEU A 157 10.82 -7.38 -4.09
N TYR A 158 10.05 -7.38 -5.15
CA TYR A 158 10.12 -8.44 -6.17
C TYR A 158 10.90 -8.00 -7.41
N GLY A 159 10.70 -6.78 -7.88
CA GLY A 159 11.44 -6.24 -9.01
C GLY A 159 12.92 -6.04 -8.67
N ASN A 160 13.21 -5.12 -7.79
CA ASN A 160 14.58 -4.77 -7.39
C ASN A 160 15.15 -5.68 -6.30
N ARG A 161 14.35 -6.54 -5.67
CA ARG A 161 14.77 -7.45 -4.58
C ARG A 161 15.44 -6.73 -3.41
N GLN A 162 14.93 -5.52 -3.09
CA GLN A 162 15.46 -4.64 -2.04
C GLN A 162 16.94 -4.26 -2.23
N ASP A 163 17.46 -4.30 -3.45
CA ASP A 163 18.82 -3.88 -3.76
C ASP A 163 18.95 -2.36 -3.63
N PRO A 164 19.76 -1.83 -2.68
CA PRO A 164 19.88 -0.39 -2.44
C PRO A 164 20.59 0.37 -3.57
N GLU A 165 21.28 -0.33 -4.47
CA GLU A 165 21.93 0.26 -5.64
C GLU A 165 20.96 0.45 -6.81
N LYS A 166 19.79 -0.21 -6.77
CA LYS A 166 18.74 -0.07 -7.75
C LYS A 166 17.75 1.02 -7.39
N HIS A 167 17.12 1.59 -8.40
CA HIS A 167 16.17 2.67 -8.26
C HIS A 167 14.76 2.24 -8.66
N VAL A 168 13.79 2.92 -8.08
CA VAL A 168 12.40 2.90 -8.50
C VAL A 168 12.06 4.29 -9.04
N HIS A 169 11.42 4.31 -10.21
CA HIS A 169 10.97 5.53 -10.87
C HIS A 169 9.46 5.59 -10.82
N VAL A 170 8.92 6.74 -10.41
CA VAL A 170 7.48 7.02 -10.43
C VAL A 170 7.25 8.22 -11.32
N GLN A 171 6.38 8.06 -12.30
CA GLN A 171 5.90 9.15 -13.14
C GLN A 171 4.39 9.29 -12.94
N ALA A 172 3.90 10.47 -12.62
CA ALA A 172 2.49 10.74 -12.47
C ALA A 172 2.07 11.90 -13.37
N GLU A 173 1.12 11.63 -14.27
CA GLU A 173 0.42 12.64 -15.05
C GLU A 173 -0.89 12.96 -14.33
N LEU A 174 -1.01 14.19 -13.85
CA LEU A 174 -2.12 14.64 -13.04
C LEU A 174 -3.03 15.56 -13.85
N ARG A 175 -4.29 15.15 -14.03
CA ARG A 175 -5.33 15.91 -14.74
C ARG A 175 -6.58 16.02 -13.87
N PRO A 176 -7.43 17.04 -14.07
CA PRO A 176 -8.72 17.09 -13.39
C PRO A 176 -9.53 15.82 -13.69
N GLY A 177 -9.92 15.08 -12.65
CA GLY A 177 -10.70 13.87 -12.76
C GLY A 177 -9.93 12.61 -13.20
N GLU A 178 -8.63 12.67 -13.49
CA GLU A 178 -7.82 11.51 -13.88
C GLU A 178 -6.38 11.63 -13.38
N VAL A 179 -5.84 10.54 -12.87
CA VAL A 179 -4.41 10.38 -12.64
C VAL A 179 -3.91 9.14 -13.34
N VAL A 180 -2.76 9.27 -14.02
CA VAL A 180 -2.03 8.16 -14.64
C VAL A 180 -0.69 8.07 -13.92
N VAL A 181 -0.45 6.98 -13.20
CA VAL A 181 0.81 6.76 -12.47
C VAL A 181 1.52 5.54 -13.04
N THR A 182 2.78 5.72 -13.43
CA THR A 182 3.65 4.63 -13.85
C THR A 182 4.75 4.44 -12.82
N VAL A 183 4.88 3.20 -12.34
CA VAL A 183 5.97 2.76 -11.45
C VAL A 183 6.85 1.82 -12.23
N THR A 184 8.16 2.10 -12.29
CA THR A 184 9.16 1.32 -13.01
C THR A 184 10.28 0.92 -12.07
N ASP A 185 10.68 -0.34 -12.09
CA ASP A 185 11.86 -0.87 -11.39
C ASP A 185 12.98 -1.29 -12.37
N GLU A 186 14.16 -1.56 -11.82
CA GLU A 186 15.34 -2.03 -12.57
C GLU A 186 15.52 -3.56 -12.48
N GLY A 187 14.42 -4.28 -12.24
CA GLY A 187 14.41 -5.74 -12.23
C GLY A 187 14.28 -6.35 -13.60
N GLU A 188 14.32 -7.68 -13.62
CA GLU A 188 14.21 -8.47 -14.85
C GLU A 188 12.77 -8.50 -15.40
N GLY A 189 11.81 -8.01 -14.60
CA GLY A 189 10.39 -8.06 -14.92
C GLY A 189 9.77 -9.44 -14.69
N PHE A 190 8.51 -9.57 -15.11
CA PHE A 190 7.76 -10.82 -15.03
C PHE A 190 6.62 -10.84 -16.07
N ASP A 191 6.06 -12.02 -16.33
CA ASP A 191 4.86 -12.14 -17.14
C ASP A 191 3.59 -11.96 -16.29
N PRO A 192 2.86 -10.82 -16.42
CA PRO A 192 1.65 -10.56 -15.63
C PRO A 192 0.50 -11.54 -15.92
N SER A 193 0.55 -12.27 -17.05
CA SER A 193 -0.44 -13.27 -17.41
C SER A 193 -0.22 -14.60 -16.67
N SER A 194 1.00 -14.85 -16.21
CA SER A 194 1.37 -16.05 -15.46
C SER A 194 0.94 -15.99 -13.99
N VAL A 195 0.52 -14.81 -13.50
CA VAL A 195 0.14 -14.63 -12.10
C VAL A 195 -1.25 -15.19 -11.85
N ALA A 196 -1.30 -16.21 -10.99
CA ALA A 196 -2.53 -16.90 -10.63
C ALA A 196 -3.53 -15.98 -9.89
N ASP A 197 -4.82 -16.15 -10.15
CA ASP A 197 -5.88 -15.44 -9.44
C ASP A 197 -5.93 -15.93 -7.97
N PRO A 198 -5.67 -15.04 -6.99
CA PRO A 198 -5.63 -15.42 -5.57
C PRO A 198 -7.01 -15.74 -5.00
N THR A 199 -8.11 -15.42 -5.68
CA THR A 199 -9.48 -15.71 -5.23
C THR A 199 -9.89 -17.16 -5.46
N LEU A 200 -9.18 -17.88 -6.33
CA LEU A 200 -9.47 -19.28 -6.62
C LEU A 200 -9.04 -20.17 -5.44
N PRO A 201 -9.86 -21.18 -5.07
CA PRO A 201 -9.58 -22.04 -3.93
C PRO A 201 -8.19 -22.70 -3.96
N GLU A 202 -7.72 -23.12 -5.14
CA GLU A 202 -6.42 -23.75 -5.36
C GLU A 202 -5.24 -22.80 -5.13
N ASN A 203 -5.48 -21.49 -5.13
CA ASN A 203 -4.45 -20.45 -4.97
C ASN A 203 -4.43 -19.81 -3.58
N ARG A 204 -5.37 -20.15 -2.69
CA ARG A 204 -5.52 -19.56 -1.34
C ARG A 204 -4.28 -19.64 -0.45
N GLY A 205 -3.40 -20.59 -0.67
CA GLY A 205 -2.14 -20.74 0.08
C GLY A 205 -0.95 -19.99 -0.51
N ARG A 206 -1.09 -19.34 -1.66
CA ARG A 206 0.01 -18.66 -2.33
C ARG A 206 0.16 -17.23 -1.83
N SER A 207 1.38 -16.83 -1.51
CA SER A 207 1.69 -15.45 -1.09
C SER A 207 1.73 -14.46 -2.26
N HIS A 208 1.81 -14.94 -3.51
CA HIS A 208 1.97 -14.13 -4.72
C HIS A 208 0.62 -13.92 -5.43
N GLY A 209 0.48 -12.78 -6.13
CA GLY A 209 -0.67 -12.46 -6.96
C GLY A 209 -1.70 -11.53 -6.30
N ARG A 210 -1.67 -11.36 -5.00
CA ARG A 210 -2.63 -10.54 -4.23
C ARG A 210 -2.51 -9.06 -4.57
N GLY A 211 -1.29 -8.53 -4.60
CA GLY A 211 -1.03 -7.14 -4.97
C GLY A 211 -1.56 -6.83 -6.37
N LEU A 212 -1.26 -7.69 -7.35
CA LEU A 212 -1.74 -7.52 -8.72
C LEU A 212 -3.28 -7.58 -8.81
N PHE A 213 -3.91 -8.46 -8.05
CA PHE A 213 -5.36 -8.53 -7.97
C PHE A 213 -5.95 -7.22 -7.41
N LEU A 214 -5.35 -6.67 -6.34
CA LEU A 214 -5.75 -5.38 -5.77
C LEU A 214 -5.58 -4.23 -6.76
N LEU A 215 -4.46 -4.15 -7.48
CA LEU A 215 -4.26 -3.15 -8.52
C LEU A 215 -5.42 -3.15 -9.51
N ARG A 216 -5.81 -4.35 -10.00
CA ARG A 216 -6.92 -4.51 -10.94
C ARG A 216 -8.32 -4.20 -10.37
N LYS A 217 -8.46 -4.23 -9.04
CA LYS A 217 -9.73 -3.88 -8.35
C LYS A 217 -9.85 -2.40 -8.00
N LEU A 218 -8.73 -1.73 -7.80
CA LEU A 218 -8.68 -0.36 -7.31
C LEU A 218 -8.49 0.67 -8.42
N ALA A 219 -7.71 0.33 -9.46
CA ALA A 219 -7.53 1.17 -10.63
C ALA A 219 -8.58 0.88 -11.70
N ASP A 220 -8.93 1.91 -12.48
CA ASP A 220 -9.82 1.77 -13.64
C ASP A 220 -9.13 1.03 -14.78
N GLU A 221 -7.79 1.21 -14.91
CA GLU A 221 -6.97 0.47 -15.85
C GLU A 221 -5.61 0.14 -15.22
N VAL A 222 -5.10 -1.06 -15.51
CA VAL A 222 -3.74 -1.51 -15.15
C VAL A 222 -3.07 -2.04 -16.40
N ARG A 223 -1.93 -1.47 -16.75
CA ARG A 223 -1.13 -1.85 -17.93
C ARG A 223 0.29 -2.18 -17.48
N PHE A 224 0.90 -3.17 -18.10
CA PHE A 224 2.31 -3.51 -17.93
C PHE A 224 3.05 -3.26 -19.25
N ASN A 225 4.34 -2.93 -19.17
CA ASN A 225 5.19 -2.94 -20.33
C ASN A 225 5.51 -4.40 -20.76
N GLU A 226 6.14 -4.56 -21.92
CA GLU A 226 6.48 -5.89 -22.47
C GLU A 226 7.41 -6.71 -21.57
N VAL A 227 8.28 -6.05 -20.83
CA VAL A 227 9.24 -6.70 -19.91
C VAL A 227 8.56 -7.09 -18.59
N GLY A 228 7.54 -6.35 -18.16
CA GLY A 228 6.85 -6.56 -16.89
C GLY A 228 7.56 -5.92 -15.69
N ASN A 229 8.49 -4.98 -15.91
CA ASN A 229 9.14 -4.19 -14.87
C ASN A 229 8.58 -2.76 -14.74
N ALA A 230 7.52 -2.45 -15.45
CA ALA A 230 6.77 -1.21 -15.30
C ALA A 230 5.27 -1.48 -15.28
N VAL A 231 4.57 -0.87 -14.32
CA VAL A 231 3.11 -0.89 -14.22
C VAL A 231 2.57 0.53 -14.31
N THR A 232 1.57 0.71 -15.16
CA THR A 232 0.81 1.96 -15.27
C THR A 232 -0.58 1.76 -14.72
N LEU A 233 -0.97 2.63 -13.80
CA LEU A 233 -2.27 2.68 -13.14
C LEU A 233 -3.02 3.92 -13.64
N VAL A 234 -4.26 3.74 -14.08
CA VAL A 234 -5.16 4.84 -14.40
C VAL A 234 -6.29 4.85 -13.38
N LEU A 235 -6.49 5.98 -12.71
CA LEU A 235 -7.60 6.17 -11.77
C LEU A 235 -8.39 7.41 -12.17
N ARG A 236 -9.73 7.28 -12.13
CA ARG A 236 -10.67 8.35 -12.45
C ARG A 236 -11.44 8.77 -11.20
N GLY A 237 -11.63 10.09 -11.04
CA GLY A 237 -12.28 10.73 -9.91
C GLY A 237 -13.78 10.95 -10.08
#